data_e372bf34b32054b3824fd5896f01b3c7
#
_entry.id   e372bf34b32054b3824fd5896f01b3c7
#
_cell.length_a   1.000
_cell.length_b   1.000
_cell.length_c   1.000
_cell.angle_alpha   90.00
_cell.angle_beta   90.00
_cell.angle_gamma   90.00
#
_symmetry.space_group_name_H-M   'P 1'
#
loop_
_entity.id
_entity.type
_entity.pdbx_description
1 polymer ?
#
loop_
_entity_poly.entity_id
_entity_poly.type
_entity_poly.pdbx_seq_one_letter_code
_entity_poly.pdbx_strand_id
1 'polypeptide(L)'
;MLVLNLMREGVTLFANSGGGDFTDVSTHTGIHALTYLFTGFGAGWLDFDRDGHLDLFLANGAVTRREEQRGEPQPFAERNLLLRQASGRFENVADPALSGLGIYRAAAFGDIDSDGDTDIVINVNNGRARLLRNIPPPKNWLGVDATAGSRVELKSAGMPRQVRYVRTDSSYMAASDLRLIFAVGSEVETLTIQAPGRPPQSFGAAEVKTNTYFRVPKR
;
A
#
# COMPACT_ATOMS: atom_id res chain seq x y z
N MET A 1 -9.47 0.83 8.54
CA MET A 1 -8.72 -0.29 9.18
C MET A 1 -8.87 -1.52 8.31
N LEU A 2 -7.79 -2.28 8.12
CA LEU A 2 -7.77 -3.52 7.33
C LEU A 2 -7.47 -4.69 8.27
N VAL A 3 -8.21 -5.78 8.15
CA VAL A 3 -7.99 -7.01 8.89
C VAL A 3 -7.81 -8.15 7.89
N LEU A 4 -6.67 -8.82 7.97
CA LEU A 4 -6.37 -9.98 7.15
C LEU A 4 -6.89 -11.23 7.86
N ASN A 5 -7.52 -12.09 7.12
CA ASN A 5 -8.20 -13.27 7.65
C ASN A 5 -7.70 -14.55 6.97
N LEU A 6 -8.18 -15.67 7.45
CA LEU A 6 -7.91 -16.96 6.84
C LEU A 6 -8.76 -17.14 5.56
N MET A 7 -8.35 -18.08 4.75
CA MET A 7 -9.12 -18.50 3.58
C MET A 7 -10.57 -18.85 3.98
N ARG A 8 -11.53 -18.44 3.15
CA ARG A 8 -12.99 -18.52 3.33
C ARG A 8 -13.58 -17.51 4.32
N GLU A 9 -12.76 -16.62 4.85
CA GLU A 9 -13.21 -15.51 5.68
C GLU A 9 -13.13 -14.17 4.92
N GLY A 10 -12.23 -14.09 3.93
CA GLY A 10 -11.97 -12.85 3.16
C GLY A 10 -11.38 -11.74 4.03
N VAL A 11 -10.82 -10.75 3.41
CA VAL A 11 -10.30 -9.55 4.10
C VAL A 11 -11.46 -8.67 4.57
N THR A 12 -11.36 -8.16 5.79
CA THR A 12 -12.33 -7.19 6.32
C THR A 12 -11.76 -5.77 6.25
N LEU A 13 -12.50 -4.87 5.60
CA LEU A 13 -12.16 -3.46 5.46
C LEU A 13 -13.17 -2.59 6.18
N PHE A 14 -12.68 -1.81 7.14
CA PHE A 14 -13.48 -0.85 7.87
C PHE A 14 -13.16 0.59 7.41
N ALA A 15 -14.18 1.31 6.97
CA ALA A 15 -14.13 2.75 6.78
C ALA A 15 -14.26 3.48 8.12
N ASN A 16 -13.45 4.51 8.33
CA ASN A 16 -13.57 5.38 9.50
C ASN A 16 -14.53 6.53 9.17
N SER A 17 -15.64 6.59 9.87
CA SER A 17 -16.66 7.64 9.73
C SER A 17 -16.39 8.88 10.60
N GLY A 18 -15.27 8.88 11.34
CA GLY A 18 -14.95 9.90 12.33
C GLY A 18 -15.50 9.54 13.73
N GLY A 19 -15.12 10.31 14.75
CA GLY A 19 -15.59 10.09 16.13
C GLY A 19 -15.23 8.75 16.79
N GLY A 20 -14.46 7.90 16.12
CA GLY A 20 -14.15 6.54 16.58
C GLY A 20 -15.05 5.47 15.97
N ASP A 21 -16.00 5.83 15.13
CA ASP A 21 -16.93 4.91 14.48
C ASP A 21 -16.32 4.31 13.21
N PHE A 22 -16.48 2.98 13.06
CA PHE A 22 -16.02 2.23 11.91
C PHE A 22 -17.15 1.42 11.31
N THR A 23 -17.28 1.51 9.99
CA THR A 23 -18.29 0.77 9.21
C THR A 23 -17.59 -0.29 8.37
N ASP A 24 -18.06 -1.53 8.40
CA ASP A 24 -17.60 -2.59 7.51
C ASP A 24 -18.05 -2.30 6.08
N VAL A 25 -17.08 -2.12 5.18
CA VAL A 25 -17.31 -1.86 3.76
C VAL A 25 -16.80 -2.97 2.86
N SER A 26 -16.44 -4.12 3.41
CA SER A 26 -15.79 -5.23 2.71
C SER A 26 -16.59 -5.75 1.52
N THR A 27 -17.89 -5.94 1.71
CA THR A 27 -18.80 -6.40 0.64
C THR A 27 -19.05 -5.30 -0.39
N HIS A 28 -19.26 -4.05 0.08
CA HIS A 28 -19.52 -2.92 -0.80
C HIS A 28 -18.33 -2.64 -1.74
N THR A 29 -17.12 -2.69 -1.22
CA THR A 29 -15.89 -2.47 -1.99
C THR A 29 -15.47 -3.68 -2.84
N GLY A 30 -16.08 -4.84 -2.63
CA GLY A 30 -15.76 -6.09 -3.33
C GLY A 30 -14.53 -6.81 -2.80
N ILE A 31 -13.79 -6.23 -1.85
CA ILE A 31 -12.52 -6.80 -1.35
C ILE A 31 -12.71 -8.18 -0.72
N HIS A 32 -13.84 -8.40 -0.04
CA HIS A 32 -14.15 -9.69 0.58
C HIS A 32 -14.16 -10.82 -0.46
N ALA A 33 -14.88 -10.65 -1.56
CA ALA A 33 -14.98 -11.67 -2.61
C ALA A 33 -13.64 -11.94 -3.31
N LEU A 34 -12.84 -10.88 -3.57
CA LEU A 34 -11.53 -10.99 -4.21
C LEU A 34 -10.51 -11.75 -3.36
N THR A 35 -10.66 -11.71 -2.04
CA THR A 35 -9.70 -12.28 -1.08
C THR A 35 -10.20 -13.56 -0.41
N TYR A 36 -11.42 -13.98 -0.66
CA TYR A 36 -12.10 -15.11 0.00
C TYR A 36 -11.34 -16.44 -0.07
N LEU A 37 -10.60 -16.68 -1.16
CA LEU A 37 -9.84 -17.92 -1.38
C LEU A 37 -8.38 -17.85 -0.91
N PHE A 38 -8.00 -16.81 -0.19
CA PHE A 38 -6.62 -16.56 0.22
C PHE A 38 -6.50 -16.38 1.72
N THR A 39 -5.35 -16.79 2.27
CA THR A 39 -4.95 -16.47 3.64
C THR A 39 -3.95 -15.32 3.61
N GLY A 40 -4.36 -14.15 4.10
CA GLY A 40 -3.55 -12.95 4.10
C GLY A 40 -2.60 -12.88 5.30
N PHE A 41 -1.36 -12.46 5.06
CA PHE A 41 -0.37 -12.18 6.11
C PHE A 41 0.21 -10.77 6.01
N GLY A 42 0.98 -10.51 4.97
CA GLY A 42 1.53 -9.19 4.73
C GLY A 42 0.58 -8.34 3.90
N ALA A 43 0.44 -7.07 4.24
CA ALA A 43 -0.34 -6.14 3.44
C ALA A 43 0.27 -4.74 3.46
N GLY A 44 0.04 -3.98 2.41
CA GLY A 44 0.40 -2.58 2.38
C GLY A 44 -0.40 -1.79 1.36
N TRP A 45 -0.62 -0.54 1.73
CA TRP A 45 -1.27 0.45 0.87
C TRP A 45 -0.21 1.17 0.04
N LEU A 46 -0.41 1.21 -1.27
CA LEU A 46 0.44 1.94 -2.20
C LEU A 46 -0.44 2.50 -3.33
N ASP A 47 0.04 3.50 -3.99
CA ASP A 47 -0.58 4.06 -5.21
C ASP A 47 0.29 3.60 -6.38
N PHE A 48 0.02 2.36 -6.88
CA PHE A 48 0.93 1.69 -7.81
C PHE A 48 0.86 2.25 -9.24
N ASP A 49 -0.26 2.84 -9.63
CA ASP A 49 -0.46 3.41 -10.96
C ASP A 49 -0.47 4.94 -10.97
N ARG A 50 -0.17 5.56 -9.83
CA ARG A 50 -0.10 7.03 -9.63
C ARG A 50 -1.39 7.74 -10.07
N ASP A 51 -2.53 7.22 -9.62
CA ASP A 51 -3.84 7.86 -9.83
C ASP A 51 -4.31 8.67 -8.62
N GLY A 52 -3.55 8.65 -7.52
CA GLY A 52 -3.80 9.36 -6.27
C GLY A 52 -4.67 8.58 -5.29
N HIS A 53 -5.17 7.41 -5.68
CA HIS A 53 -5.88 6.49 -4.80
C HIS A 53 -4.92 5.44 -4.23
N LEU A 54 -5.25 4.92 -3.05
CA LEU A 54 -4.47 3.84 -2.46
C LEU A 54 -5.00 2.49 -2.90
N ASP A 55 -4.13 1.73 -3.52
CA ASP A 55 -4.29 0.33 -3.86
C ASP A 55 -3.80 -0.56 -2.72
N LEU A 56 -4.09 -1.84 -2.79
CA LEU A 56 -3.74 -2.78 -1.74
C LEU A 56 -2.95 -3.96 -2.31
N PHE A 57 -1.76 -4.17 -1.76
CA PHE A 57 -1.00 -5.40 -1.98
C PHE A 57 -1.20 -6.38 -0.82
N LEU A 58 -1.33 -7.68 -1.14
CA LEU A 58 -1.49 -8.76 -0.17
C LEU A 58 -0.48 -9.88 -0.45
N ALA A 59 0.33 -10.18 0.56
CA ALA A 59 1.21 -11.35 0.59
C ALA A 59 0.46 -12.51 1.25
N ASN A 60 0.21 -13.58 0.48
CA ASN A 60 -0.65 -14.68 0.88
C ASN A 60 0.11 -15.99 1.07
N GLY A 61 -0.45 -16.88 1.86
CA GLY A 61 0.09 -18.22 2.05
C GLY A 61 -0.66 -18.97 3.14
N ALA A 62 -1.28 -20.08 2.77
CA ALA A 62 -2.13 -20.87 3.65
C ALA A 62 -1.42 -21.34 4.92
N VAL A 63 -2.20 -21.60 5.97
CA VAL A 63 -1.76 -22.22 7.23
C VAL A 63 -2.41 -23.59 7.46
N THR A 64 -3.50 -23.85 6.76
CA THR A 64 -4.20 -25.13 6.76
C THR A 64 -4.11 -25.77 5.37
N ARG A 65 -3.82 -27.07 5.33
CA ARG A 65 -3.88 -27.84 4.09
C ARG A 65 -5.32 -28.22 3.79
N ARG A 66 -5.77 -27.95 2.58
CA ARG A 66 -7.06 -28.43 2.08
C ARG A 66 -6.96 -29.90 1.69
N GLU A 67 -8.04 -30.65 1.80
CA GLU A 67 -8.07 -32.08 1.42
C GLU A 67 -7.76 -32.26 -0.07
N GLU A 68 -8.21 -31.33 -0.93
CA GLU A 68 -7.93 -31.31 -2.36
C GLU A 68 -6.42 -31.16 -2.67
N GLN A 69 -5.67 -30.64 -1.73
CA GLN A 69 -4.20 -30.45 -1.83
C GLN A 69 -3.39 -31.61 -1.22
N ARG A 70 -4.07 -32.71 -0.89
CA ARG A 70 -3.42 -33.89 -0.35
C ARG A 70 -2.48 -34.51 -1.41
N GLY A 71 -1.20 -34.54 -1.09
CA GLY A 71 -0.16 -35.00 -2.03
C GLY A 71 0.49 -33.92 -2.88
N GLU A 72 -0.03 -32.69 -2.86
CA GLU A 72 0.61 -31.56 -3.53
C GLU A 72 1.98 -31.22 -2.89
N PRO A 73 3.01 -30.90 -3.69
CA PRO A 73 4.34 -30.58 -3.17
C PRO A 73 4.38 -29.32 -2.30
N GLN A 74 3.50 -28.36 -2.55
CA GLN A 74 3.41 -27.08 -1.86
C GLN A 74 1.97 -26.74 -1.44
N PRO A 75 1.35 -27.50 -0.52
CA PRO A 75 -0.07 -27.36 -0.20
C PRO A 75 -0.43 -26.05 0.49
N PHE A 76 0.55 -25.25 0.93
CA PHE A 76 0.36 -23.95 1.59
C PHE A 76 0.70 -22.77 0.67
N ALA A 77 1.13 -23.05 -0.56
CA ALA A 77 1.50 -21.99 -1.48
C ALA A 77 0.26 -21.32 -2.09
N GLU A 78 0.25 -20.00 -2.08
CA GLU A 78 -0.75 -19.13 -2.67
C GLU A 78 -0.08 -18.08 -3.54
N ARG A 79 -0.82 -17.39 -4.39
CA ARG A 79 -0.34 -16.24 -5.13
C ARG A 79 -0.56 -14.96 -4.31
N ASN A 80 0.22 -13.92 -4.58
CA ASN A 80 -0.02 -12.60 -4.06
C ASN A 80 -1.16 -11.91 -4.83
N LEU A 81 -1.75 -10.91 -4.22
CA LEU A 81 -2.77 -10.07 -4.86
C LEU A 81 -2.32 -8.61 -4.85
N LEU A 82 -2.51 -7.94 -5.97
CA LEU A 82 -2.53 -6.49 -6.07
C LEU A 82 -3.94 -6.08 -6.46
N LEU A 83 -4.59 -5.31 -5.61
CA LEU A 83 -5.97 -4.88 -5.77
C LEU A 83 -5.97 -3.38 -6.04
N ARG A 84 -6.32 -3.00 -7.27
CA ARG A 84 -6.49 -1.61 -7.66
C ARG A 84 -7.80 -1.07 -7.09
N GLN A 85 -7.74 0.12 -6.51
CA GLN A 85 -8.92 0.83 -6.05
C GLN A 85 -9.41 1.81 -7.13
N ALA A 86 -10.62 1.60 -7.63
CA ALA A 86 -11.24 2.47 -8.61
C ALA A 86 -12.70 2.73 -8.22
N SER A 87 -13.11 4.00 -8.18
CA SER A 87 -14.48 4.41 -7.87
C SER A 87 -15.07 3.78 -6.59
N GLY A 88 -14.24 3.61 -5.56
CA GLY A 88 -14.64 3.04 -4.27
C GLY A 88 -14.74 1.51 -4.25
N ARG A 89 -14.31 0.82 -5.30
CA ARG A 89 -14.26 -0.64 -5.41
C ARG A 89 -12.85 -1.12 -5.70
N PHE A 90 -12.58 -2.38 -5.35
CA PHE A 90 -11.33 -3.03 -5.68
C PHE A 90 -11.49 -3.96 -6.89
N GLU A 91 -10.43 -4.01 -7.70
CA GLU A 91 -10.31 -4.91 -8.84
C GLU A 91 -8.95 -5.60 -8.78
N ASN A 92 -8.91 -6.88 -9.13
CA ASN A 92 -7.65 -7.62 -9.14
C ASN A 92 -6.80 -7.23 -10.36
N VAL A 93 -5.57 -6.85 -10.10
CA VAL A 93 -4.58 -6.60 -11.15
C VAL A 93 -4.00 -7.93 -11.61
N ALA A 94 -4.17 -8.24 -12.88
CA ALA A 94 -3.61 -9.44 -13.50
C ALA A 94 -2.21 -9.13 -14.03
N ASP A 95 -1.18 -9.44 -13.24
CA ASP A 95 0.21 -9.27 -13.63
C ASP A 95 0.97 -10.61 -13.50
N PRO A 96 1.74 -11.04 -14.52
CA PRO A 96 2.55 -12.26 -14.47
C PRO A 96 3.51 -12.31 -13.27
N ALA A 97 4.05 -11.18 -12.81
CA ALA A 97 4.92 -11.11 -11.65
C ALA A 97 4.23 -11.55 -10.34
N LEU A 98 2.90 -11.49 -10.28
CA LEU A 98 2.09 -11.88 -9.13
C LEU A 98 1.60 -13.33 -9.20
N SER A 99 1.73 -14.01 -10.35
CA SER A 99 1.18 -15.35 -10.59
C SER A 99 1.93 -16.47 -9.86
N GLY A 100 3.19 -16.23 -9.42
CA GLY A 100 4.02 -17.22 -8.76
C GLY A 100 3.40 -17.69 -7.44
N LEU A 101 3.37 -19.02 -7.24
CA LEU A 101 2.95 -19.61 -5.99
C LEU A 101 4.10 -19.57 -4.97
N GLY A 102 3.77 -19.34 -3.71
CA GLY A 102 4.72 -19.35 -2.60
C GLY A 102 4.02 -19.24 -1.26
N ILE A 103 4.76 -19.49 -0.19
CA ILE A 103 4.24 -19.30 1.17
C ILE A 103 4.75 -17.94 1.63
N TYR A 104 3.98 -16.91 1.33
CA TYR A 104 4.36 -15.54 1.66
C TYR A 104 3.87 -15.16 3.05
N ARG A 105 4.64 -14.33 3.75
CA ARG A 105 4.30 -13.88 5.11
C ARG A 105 4.46 -12.39 5.29
N ALA A 106 5.52 -11.81 4.79
CA ALA A 106 5.85 -10.41 4.97
C ALA A 106 6.01 -9.72 3.62
N ALA A 107 5.62 -8.46 3.57
CA ALA A 107 5.93 -7.55 2.47
C ALA A 107 6.39 -6.22 3.06
N ALA A 108 7.46 -5.64 2.53
CA ALA A 108 7.94 -4.31 2.85
C ALA A 108 7.85 -3.42 1.61
N PHE A 109 7.54 -2.15 1.82
CA PHE A 109 7.22 -1.18 0.77
C PHE A 109 8.21 -0.01 0.83
N GLY A 110 8.70 0.42 -0.31
CA GLY A 110 9.60 1.57 -0.40
C GLY A 110 10.05 1.84 -1.82
N ASP A 111 10.55 3.02 -2.07
CA ASP A 111 11.15 3.42 -3.35
C ASP A 111 12.65 3.08 -3.30
N ILE A 112 13.04 1.96 -3.90
CA ILE A 112 14.39 1.39 -3.77
C ILE A 112 15.41 2.12 -4.65
N ASP A 113 15.01 2.55 -5.83
CA ASP A 113 15.89 3.20 -6.79
C ASP A 113 15.65 4.71 -6.95
N SER A 114 14.77 5.27 -6.12
CA SER A 114 14.45 6.71 -6.04
C SER A 114 13.86 7.28 -7.34
N ASP A 115 13.04 6.46 -8.01
CA ASP A 115 12.32 6.85 -9.22
C ASP A 115 10.89 7.37 -8.95
N GLY A 116 10.49 7.36 -7.67
CA GLY A 116 9.20 7.85 -7.20
C GLY A 116 8.08 6.83 -7.30
N ASP A 117 8.42 5.56 -7.43
CA ASP A 117 7.49 4.43 -7.39
C ASP A 117 7.67 3.60 -6.12
N THR A 118 6.58 3.06 -5.63
CA THR A 118 6.67 2.16 -4.49
C THR A 118 6.93 0.74 -4.98
N ASP A 119 8.10 0.22 -4.65
CA ASP A 119 8.48 -1.18 -4.85
C ASP A 119 8.09 -2.05 -3.67
N ILE A 120 8.10 -3.37 -3.88
CA ILE A 120 7.71 -4.34 -2.86
C ILE A 120 8.77 -5.43 -2.72
N VAL A 121 9.29 -5.58 -1.50
CA VAL A 121 10.12 -6.75 -1.14
C VAL A 121 9.25 -7.75 -0.38
N ILE A 122 9.22 -8.99 -0.84
CA ILE A 122 8.38 -10.04 -0.29
C ILE A 122 9.25 -11.15 0.30
N ASN A 123 8.97 -11.50 1.55
CA ASN A 123 9.56 -12.69 2.17
C ASN A 123 8.81 -13.96 1.72
N VAL A 124 9.57 -14.95 1.33
CA VAL A 124 9.06 -16.28 0.96
C VAL A 124 9.53 -17.28 2.01
N ASN A 125 8.59 -17.93 2.70
CA ASN A 125 8.94 -18.97 3.67
C ASN A 125 9.61 -20.14 2.95
N ASN A 126 10.80 -20.53 3.43
CA ASN A 126 11.65 -21.56 2.82
C ASN A 126 12.01 -21.27 1.35
N GLY A 127 12.16 -19.99 0.99
CA GLY A 127 12.51 -19.55 -0.36
C GLY A 127 13.34 -18.28 -0.37
N ARG A 128 13.73 -17.85 -1.56
CA ARG A 128 14.43 -16.56 -1.74
C ARG A 128 13.43 -15.41 -1.66
N ALA A 129 13.83 -14.31 -1.02
CA ALA A 129 13.06 -13.06 -1.07
C ALA A 129 12.85 -12.63 -2.54
N ARG A 130 11.72 -12.00 -2.80
CA ARG A 130 11.37 -11.48 -4.14
C ARG A 130 11.29 -9.96 -4.06
N LEU A 131 11.84 -9.31 -5.07
CA LEU A 131 11.67 -7.89 -5.32
C LEU A 131 10.70 -7.73 -6.50
N LEU A 132 9.63 -7.01 -6.28
CA LEU A 132 8.73 -6.53 -7.33
C LEU A 132 9.04 -5.05 -7.52
N ARG A 133 9.63 -4.70 -8.66
CA ARG A 133 9.82 -3.31 -9.05
C ARG A 133 8.56 -2.81 -9.73
N ASN A 134 8.07 -1.68 -9.27
CA ASN A 134 6.99 -0.98 -9.93
C ASN A 134 7.55 -0.12 -11.06
N ILE A 135 6.92 -0.14 -12.22
CA ILE A 135 7.34 0.63 -13.40
C ILE A 135 6.07 1.16 -14.08
N PRO A 136 5.37 2.12 -13.46
CA PRO A 136 4.18 2.70 -14.06
C PRO A 136 4.53 3.62 -15.23
N PRO A 137 3.55 3.98 -16.06
CA PRO A 137 3.71 5.04 -17.03
C PRO A 137 4.21 6.34 -16.40
N PRO A 138 5.06 7.12 -17.07
CA PRO A 138 5.61 8.35 -16.52
C PRO A 138 4.51 9.33 -16.09
N LYS A 139 4.51 9.70 -14.82
CA LYS A 139 3.64 10.70 -14.20
C LYS A 139 4.44 11.49 -13.17
N ASN A 140 4.03 12.71 -12.89
CA ASN A 140 4.67 13.50 -11.85
C ASN A 140 4.42 12.89 -10.47
N TRP A 141 5.40 13.00 -9.61
CA TRP A 141 5.36 12.50 -8.25
C TRP A 141 6.01 13.46 -7.26
N LEU A 142 5.77 13.25 -5.99
CA LEU A 142 6.41 13.95 -4.90
C LEU A 142 6.76 12.95 -3.80
N GLY A 143 8.04 12.81 -3.53
CA GLY A 143 8.52 12.13 -2.32
C GLY A 143 8.49 13.07 -1.12
N VAL A 144 8.13 12.57 0.06
CA VAL A 144 8.18 13.35 1.31
C VAL A 144 8.95 12.58 2.37
N ASP A 145 10.06 13.19 2.83
CA ASP A 145 10.89 12.70 3.92
C ASP A 145 10.55 13.50 5.19
N ALA A 146 9.80 12.89 6.09
CA ALA A 146 9.33 13.54 7.31
C ALA A 146 9.47 12.60 8.54
N THR A 147 9.35 13.17 9.73
CA THR A 147 9.46 12.43 10.99
C THR A 147 8.39 11.37 11.12
N ALA A 148 8.76 10.19 11.62
CA ALA A 148 7.80 9.11 11.93
C ALA A 148 6.64 9.61 12.79
N GLY A 149 5.42 9.16 12.47
CA GLY A 149 4.18 9.63 13.09
C GLY A 149 3.60 10.92 12.49
N SER A 150 4.29 11.55 11.53
CA SER A 150 3.75 12.73 10.83
C SER A 150 2.55 12.34 9.95
N ARG A 151 1.55 13.23 9.95
CA ARG A 151 0.47 13.24 8.95
C ARG A 151 0.87 14.18 7.82
N VAL A 152 0.83 13.68 6.60
CA VAL A 152 1.17 14.44 5.39
C VAL A 152 -0.06 14.48 4.50
N GLU A 153 -0.40 15.69 4.04
CA GLU A 153 -1.52 15.95 3.12
C GLU A 153 -1.03 16.68 1.89
N LEU A 154 -1.33 16.15 0.72
CA LEU A 154 -1.06 16.77 -0.57
C LEU A 154 -2.38 17.14 -1.26
N LYS A 155 -2.44 18.39 -1.73
CA LYS A 155 -3.41 18.85 -2.72
C LYS A 155 -2.65 19.21 -3.99
N SER A 156 -3.11 18.68 -5.11
CA SER A 156 -2.49 18.85 -6.41
C SER A 156 -3.59 18.98 -7.48
N ALA A 157 -3.41 19.89 -8.41
CA ALA A 157 -4.39 20.14 -9.47
C ALA A 157 -4.65 18.91 -10.33
N GLY A 158 -5.92 18.54 -10.48
CA GLY A 158 -6.33 17.36 -11.25
C GLY A 158 -6.21 16.02 -10.53
N MET A 159 -5.84 16.01 -9.24
CA MET A 159 -5.73 14.82 -8.42
C MET A 159 -6.68 14.87 -7.22
N PRO A 160 -7.11 13.72 -6.66
CA PRO A 160 -7.81 13.71 -5.39
C PRO A 160 -6.90 14.24 -4.27
N ARG A 161 -7.52 14.70 -3.18
CA ARG A 161 -6.80 15.04 -1.95
C ARG A 161 -6.18 13.77 -1.38
N GLN A 162 -4.87 13.75 -1.20
CA GLN A 162 -4.13 12.60 -0.70
C GLN A 162 -3.67 12.83 0.73
N VAL A 163 -3.88 11.85 1.61
CA VAL A 163 -3.42 11.87 3.00
C VAL A 163 -2.64 10.58 3.27
N ARG A 164 -1.43 10.71 3.82
CA ARG A 164 -0.56 9.59 4.20
C ARG A 164 -0.01 9.83 5.62
N TYR A 165 0.39 8.75 6.26
CA TYR A 165 1.05 8.79 7.57
C TYR A 165 2.44 8.17 7.47
N VAL A 166 3.45 8.86 7.98
CA VAL A 166 4.83 8.37 8.02
C VAL A 166 4.95 7.29 9.08
N ARG A 167 5.05 6.04 8.65
CA ARG A 167 5.13 4.87 9.54
C ARG A 167 5.81 3.69 8.85
N THR A 168 6.35 2.77 9.64
CA THR A 168 6.98 1.53 9.13
C THR A 168 6.13 0.30 9.33
N ASP A 169 5.11 0.36 10.21
CA ASP A 169 4.32 -0.74 10.78
C ASP A 169 3.09 -1.10 9.91
N SER A 170 3.27 -1.35 8.63
CA SER A 170 2.14 -1.62 7.73
C SER A 170 1.90 -3.10 7.44
N SER A 171 2.84 -3.98 7.77
CA SER A 171 2.81 -5.37 7.31
C SER A 171 3.32 -6.34 8.38
N TYR A 172 2.89 -7.61 8.30
CA TYR A 172 3.31 -8.65 9.23
C TYR A 172 4.82 -8.86 9.18
N MET A 173 5.48 -8.75 10.32
CA MET A 173 6.93 -8.95 10.50
C MET A 173 7.82 -8.24 9.47
N ALA A 174 7.41 -7.05 9.03
CA ALA A 174 8.17 -6.22 8.11
C ALA A 174 8.10 -4.75 8.51
N ALA A 175 9.14 -4.01 8.16
CA ALA A 175 9.20 -2.57 8.27
C ALA A 175 9.37 -1.95 6.89
N SER A 176 8.49 -1.00 6.56
CA SER A 176 8.51 -0.27 5.29
C SER A 176 9.34 1.01 5.39
N ASP A 177 9.66 1.61 4.24
CA ASP A 177 10.31 2.91 4.16
C ASP A 177 9.44 4.00 4.82
N LEU A 178 10.07 4.93 5.50
CA LEU A 178 9.42 6.10 6.07
C LEU A 178 9.07 7.17 5.03
N ARG A 179 9.76 7.17 3.89
CA ARG A 179 9.50 8.11 2.81
C ARG A 179 8.14 7.80 2.17
N LEU A 180 7.35 8.84 2.01
CA LEU A 180 6.03 8.75 1.37
C LEU A 180 6.14 9.16 -0.09
N ILE A 181 5.40 8.49 -0.96
CA ILE A 181 5.26 8.85 -2.38
C ILE A 181 3.83 9.30 -2.63
N PHE A 182 3.68 10.39 -3.37
CA PHE A 182 2.41 10.97 -3.79
C PHE A 182 2.37 11.13 -5.29
N ALA A 183 1.25 10.82 -5.89
CA ALA A 183 0.96 11.21 -7.26
C ALA A 183 0.73 12.73 -7.35
N VAL A 184 1.27 13.37 -8.38
CA VAL A 184 1.10 14.79 -8.63
C VAL A 184 0.46 14.99 -10.00
N GLY A 185 -0.56 15.83 -10.06
CA GLY A 185 -1.18 16.23 -11.32
C GLY A 185 -0.36 17.29 -12.07
N SER A 186 -1.00 18.36 -12.50
CA SER A 186 -0.28 19.40 -13.24
C SER A 186 0.64 20.24 -12.35
N GLU A 187 0.24 20.50 -11.10
CA GLU A 187 1.03 21.28 -10.15
C GLU A 187 0.65 20.96 -8.70
N VAL A 188 1.56 21.21 -7.77
CA VAL A 188 1.31 21.15 -6.32
C VAL A 188 0.60 22.43 -5.90
N GLU A 189 -0.59 22.31 -5.31
CA GLU A 189 -1.30 23.45 -4.70
C GLU A 189 -0.83 23.68 -3.26
N THR A 190 -0.82 22.62 -2.45
CA THR A 190 -0.41 22.70 -1.05
C THR A 190 0.08 21.35 -0.55
N LEU A 191 1.24 21.36 0.11
CA LEU A 191 1.76 20.27 0.91
C LEU A 191 1.66 20.66 2.39
N THR A 192 0.88 19.93 3.19
CA THR A 192 0.78 20.16 4.63
C THR A 192 1.37 19.00 5.40
N ILE A 193 2.28 19.30 6.33
CA ILE A 193 2.96 18.30 7.15
C ILE A 193 2.73 18.64 8.61
N GLN A 194 2.18 17.69 9.36
CA GLN A 194 1.96 17.79 10.80
C GLN A 194 2.75 16.71 11.52
N ALA A 195 3.89 17.10 12.10
CA ALA A 195 4.68 16.21 12.95
C ALA A 195 4.01 16.03 14.33
N PRO A 196 4.27 14.91 15.02
CA PRO A 196 3.73 14.67 16.36
C PRO A 196 4.06 15.82 17.33
N GLY A 197 3.04 16.31 18.01
CA GLY A 197 3.18 17.38 19.01
C GLY A 197 3.54 18.76 18.45
N ARG A 198 3.49 18.95 17.13
CA ARG A 198 3.77 20.24 16.49
C ARG A 198 2.58 20.75 15.69
N PRO A 199 2.43 22.07 15.52
CA PRO A 199 1.43 22.63 14.61
C PRO A 199 1.73 22.20 13.17
N PRO A 200 0.72 22.14 12.30
CA PRO A 200 0.91 21.85 10.88
C PRO A 200 1.72 22.95 10.20
N GLN A 201 2.58 22.55 9.27
CA GLN A 201 3.35 23.42 8.38
C GLN A 201 2.82 23.21 6.95
N SER A 202 2.59 24.30 6.23
CA SER A 202 2.13 24.25 4.85
C SER A 202 3.14 24.90 3.92
N PHE A 203 3.34 24.28 2.76
CA PHE A 203 4.25 24.67 1.71
C PHE A 203 3.48 24.78 0.39
N GLY A 204 3.73 25.84 -0.36
CA GLY A 204 3.08 26.08 -1.66
C GLY A 204 3.93 25.62 -2.84
N ALA A 205 3.42 25.82 -4.06
CA ALA A 205 4.06 25.44 -5.32
C ALA A 205 5.52 25.97 -5.47
N ALA A 206 5.78 27.18 -4.99
CA ALA A 206 7.11 27.78 -5.08
C ALA A 206 8.18 27.07 -4.22
N GLU A 207 7.76 26.34 -3.20
CA GLU A 207 8.64 25.68 -2.24
C GLU A 207 8.78 24.17 -2.52
N VAL A 208 7.83 23.57 -3.22
CA VAL A 208 7.74 22.12 -3.45
C VAL A 208 8.00 21.80 -4.92
N LYS A 209 9.12 21.15 -5.19
CA LYS A 209 9.45 20.66 -6.54
C LYS A 209 8.94 19.23 -6.73
N THR A 210 8.35 18.95 -7.88
CA THR A 210 7.91 17.61 -8.28
C THR A 210 9.09 16.76 -8.76
N ASN A 211 8.88 15.45 -8.86
CA ASN A 211 9.84 14.44 -9.32
C ASN A 211 11.12 14.43 -8.47
N THR A 212 10.97 14.65 -7.17
CA THR A 212 12.04 14.64 -6.19
C THR A 212 11.49 14.44 -4.76
N TYR A 213 12.39 14.23 -3.81
CA TYR A 213 12.07 14.15 -2.38
C TYR A 213 12.11 15.52 -1.72
N PHE A 214 10.99 15.94 -1.17
CA PHE A 214 10.89 17.11 -0.29
C PHE A 214 11.30 16.71 1.12
N ARG A 215 12.29 17.40 1.68
CA ARG A 215 12.71 17.27 3.08
C ARG A 215 12.19 18.44 3.88
N VAL A 216 11.52 18.15 4.98
CA VAL A 216 11.02 19.20 5.87
C VAL A 216 12.20 20.02 6.40
N PRO A 217 12.21 21.35 6.21
CA PRO A 217 13.26 22.20 6.76
C PRO A 217 13.35 22.05 8.28
N LYS A 218 14.56 21.80 8.80
CA LYS A 218 14.80 21.81 10.25
C LYS A 218 14.62 23.26 10.74
N ARG A 219 13.58 23.51 11.52
CA ARG A 219 13.39 24.77 12.26
C ARG A 219 13.78 24.59 13.72
#